data_099f3e0dd881295cce70b01f5c847913
#
_entry.id   099f3e0dd881295cce70b01f5c847913
#
_cell.length_a   1.000
_cell.length_b   1.000
_cell.length_c   1.000
_cell.angle_alpha   90.00
_cell.angle_beta   90.00
_cell.angle_gamma   90.00
#
_symmetry.space_group_name_H-M   'P 1'
#
loop_
_entity.id
_entity.type
_entity.pdbx_description
1 polymer ?
#
loop_
_entity_poly.entity_id
_entity_poly.type
_entity_poly.pdbx_seq_one_letter_code
_entity_poly.pdbx_strand_id
1 'polypeptide(L)'
;MSTRSGKGITLRELCVFAMLGALMFASKLIMEVLPNIHILGLLIVVYTIAFREKALIPIYIWIMLNGLLAGFATWWIPYLYVWAVLWGMTMLLPKKMPKPVAVVVYTTVCTLHGLFFGVLYAPAEALLTGLDFNGMLAWIASGFVFDIMHAVGNFAAGLLIWPMSQLMLKLKRMYRL
;
A
#
# COMPACT_ATOMS: atom_id res chain seq x y z
N MET A 1 36.84 -3.85 4.66
CA MET A 1 35.69 -3.39 3.84
C MET A 1 34.93 -4.62 3.35
N SER A 2 33.88 -5.04 4.07
CA SER A 2 33.05 -6.20 3.66
C SER A 2 32.05 -5.73 2.62
N THR A 3 32.25 -6.11 1.38
CA THR A 3 31.28 -5.92 0.29
C THR A 3 30.02 -6.67 0.64
N ARG A 4 28.94 -5.96 1.02
CA ARG A 4 27.59 -6.51 1.03
C ARG A 4 27.25 -6.93 -0.40
N SER A 5 27.54 -8.17 -0.73
CA SER A 5 27.00 -8.83 -1.91
C SER A 5 25.47 -8.76 -1.80
N GLY A 6 24.85 -7.85 -2.53
CA GLY A 6 23.41 -7.79 -2.68
C GLY A 6 22.97 -9.12 -3.32
N LYS A 7 22.43 -10.03 -2.48
CA LYS A 7 21.81 -11.24 -3.02
C LYS A 7 20.65 -10.80 -3.91
N GLY A 8 20.77 -11.01 -5.20
CA GLY A 8 19.72 -10.76 -6.17
C GLY A 8 18.42 -11.48 -5.77
N ILE A 9 17.31 -11.14 -6.41
CA ILE A 9 16.01 -11.78 -6.20
C ILE A 9 16.11 -13.21 -6.75
N THR A 10 15.79 -14.18 -5.93
CA THR A 10 15.72 -15.60 -6.35
C THR A 10 14.46 -15.85 -7.19
N LEU A 11 14.47 -16.87 -8.04
CA LEU A 11 13.28 -17.28 -8.81
C LEU A 11 12.08 -17.58 -7.88
N ARG A 12 12.34 -18.22 -6.72
CA ARG A 12 11.31 -18.48 -5.71
C ARG A 12 10.68 -17.20 -5.17
N GLU A 13 11.51 -16.21 -4.81
CA GLU A 13 11.01 -14.92 -4.36
C GLU A 13 10.20 -14.22 -5.46
N LEU A 14 10.66 -14.28 -6.70
CA LEU A 14 9.96 -13.68 -7.84
C LEU A 14 8.56 -14.29 -8.02
N CYS A 15 8.45 -15.63 -8.00
CA CYS A 15 7.15 -16.31 -8.06
C CYS A 15 6.23 -15.90 -6.91
N VAL A 16 6.75 -15.83 -5.67
CA VAL A 16 5.96 -15.44 -4.52
C VAL A 16 5.50 -13.98 -4.65
N PHE A 17 6.37 -13.06 -5.05
CA PHE A 17 5.98 -11.65 -5.22
C PHE A 17 4.98 -11.46 -6.35
N ALA A 18 5.06 -12.24 -7.43
CA ALA A 18 4.05 -12.24 -8.49
C ALA A 18 2.68 -12.69 -7.94
N MET A 19 2.64 -13.76 -7.15
CA MET A 19 1.40 -14.22 -6.50
C MET A 19 0.84 -13.19 -5.51
N LEU A 20 1.69 -12.54 -4.72
CA LEU A 20 1.27 -11.50 -3.78
C LEU A 20 0.72 -10.26 -4.50
N GLY A 21 1.33 -9.85 -5.62
CA GLY A 21 0.81 -8.77 -6.47
C GLY A 21 -0.52 -9.14 -7.12
N ALA A 22 -0.65 -10.38 -7.62
CA ALA A 22 -1.91 -10.89 -8.14
C ALA A 22 -3.01 -10.96 -7.06
N LEU A 23 -2.66 -11.32 -5.83
CA LEU A 23 -3.60 -11.31 -4.69
C LEU A 23 -4.10 -9.89 -4.39
N MET A 24 -3.20 -8.89 -4.41
CA MET A 24 -3.60 -7.48 -4.27
C MET A 24 -4.59 -7.09 -5.38
N PHE A 25 -4.28 -7.45 -6.61
CA PHE A 25 -5.14 -7.16 -7.77
C PHE A 25 -6.51 -7.82 -7.64
N ALA A 26 -6.56 -9.11 -7.36
CA ALA A 26 -7.81 -9.84 -7.17
C ALA A 26 -8.65 -9.28 -6.01
N SER A 27 -8.01 -8.94 -4.87
CA SER A 27 -8.70 -8.35 -3.73
C SER A 27 -9.34 -7.01 -4.09
N LYS A 28 -8.66 -6.16 -4.88
CA LYS A 28 -9.20 -4.88 -5.35
C LYS A 28 -10.41 -5.07 -6.25
N LEU A 29 -10.34 -6.01 -7.20
CA LEU A 29 -11.46 -6.32 -8.11
C LEU A 29 -12.70 -6.81 -7.34
N ILE A 30 -12.52 -7.74 -6.40
CA ILE A 30 -13.64 -8.28 -5.60
C ILE A 30 -14.31 -7.18 -4.76
N MET A 31 -13.52 -6.24 -4.24
CA MET A 31 -14.02 -5.15 -3.39
C MET A 31 -14.40 -3.88 -4.18
N GLU A 32 -14.37 -3.90 -5.50
CA GLU A 32 -14.65 -2.71 -6.32
C GLU A 32 -16.08 -2.18 -6.18
N VAL A 33 -17.01 -3.04 -5.76
CA VAL A 33 -18.39 -2.67 -5.44
C VAL A 33 -18.50 -1.74 -4.21
N LEU A 34 -17.44 -1.67 -3.39
CA LEU A 34 -17.37 -0.83 -2.20
C LEU A 34 -16.49 0.38 -2.50
N PRO A 35 -17.04 1.59 -2.64
CA PRO A 35 -16.26 2.77 -2.99
C PRO A 35 -15.19 3.06 -1.93
N ASN A 36 -13.92 3.08 -2.34
CA ASN A 36 -12.73 3.33 -1.52
C ASN A 36 -12.54 2.40 -0.31
N ILE A 37 -13.28 1.28 -0.23
CA ILE A 37 -13.09 0.25 0.80
C ILE A 37 -12.38 -0.95 0.16
N HIS A 38 -11.16 -1.21 0.59
CA HIS A 38 -10.34 -2.32 0.10
C HIS A 38 -9.22 -2.66 1.11
N ILE A 39 -8.64 -3.84 0.98
CA ILE A 39 -7.58 -4.31 1.89
C ILE A 39 -6.15 -4.01 1.40
N LEU A 40 -5.98 -3.13 0.41
CA LEU A 40 -4.65 -2.83 -0.14
C LEU A 40 -3.73 -2.23 0.92
N GLY A 41 -4.22 -1.30 1.75
CA GLY A 41 -3.44 -0.71 2.85
C GLY A 41 -2.94 -1.78 3.81
N LEU A 42 -3.80 -2.71 4.23
CA LEU A 42 -3.42 -3.88 5.03
C LEU A 42 -2.30 -4.68 4.36
N LEU A 43 -2.47 -5.06 3.09
CA LEU A 43 -1.52 -5.91 2.36
C LEU A 43 -0.17 -5.22 2.20
N ILE A 44 -0.14 -3.93 1.86
CA ILE A 44 1.09 -3.14 1.74
C ILE A 44 1.86 -3.13 3.05
N VAL A 45 1.18 -2.84 4.18
CA VAL A 45 1.84 -2.82 5.49
C VAL A 45 2.35 -4.21 5.87
N VAL A 46 1.54 -5.26 5.69
CA VAL A 46 1.95 -6.67 5.97
C VAL A 46 3.15 -7.07 5.14
N TYR A 47 3.15 -6.79 3.83
CA TYR A 47 4.27 -7.13 2.95
C TYR A 47 5.53 -6.33 3.30
N THR A 48 5.37 -5.06 3.67
CA THR A 48 6.49 -4.21 4.09
C THR A 48 7.13 -4.71 5.39
N ILE A 49 6.33 -5.12 6.37
CA ILE A 49 6.84 -5.72 7.62
C ILE A 49 7.63 -7.00 7.31
N ALA A 50 7.12 -7.84 6.42
CA ALA A 50 7.74 -9.13 6.11
C ALA A 50 8.95 -9.01 5.18
N PHE A 51 8.86 -8.25 4.11
CA PHE A 51 9.84 -8.24 3.00
C PHE A 51 10.63 -6.94 2.89
N ARG A 52 10.30 -5.91 3.65
CA ARG A 52 11.00 -4.62 3.70
C ARG A 52 11.05 -3.99 2.30
N GLU A 53 12.24 -3.69 1.79
CA GLU A 53 12.46 -3.07 0.48
C GLU A 53 11.85 -3.89 -0.67
N LYS A 54 11.94 -5.23 -0.57
CA LYS A 54 11.38 -6.12 -1.60
C LYS A 54 9.85 -6.09 -1.68
N ALA A 55 9.14 -5.51 -0.69
CA ALA A 55 7.69 -5.35 -0.73
C ALA A 55 7.22 -4.41 -1.86
N LEU A 56 8.08 -3.54 -2.36
CA LEU A 56 7.78 -2.72 -3.54
C LEU A 56 7.48 -3.56 -4.78
N ILE A 57 8.05 -4.77 -4.89
CA ILE A 57 7.84 -5.63 -6.06
C ILE A 57 6.37 -6.01 -6.23
N PRO A 58 5.71 -6.68 -5.26
CA PRO A 58 4.28 -7.00 -5.38
C PRO A 58 3.40 -5.74 -5.47
N ILE A 59 3.77 -4.63 -4.83
CA ILE A 59 3.04 -3.36 -4.93
C ILE A 59 3.05 -2.86 -6.38
N TYR A 60 4.21 -2.81 -7.03
CA TYR A 60 4.28 -2.34 -8.42
C TYR A 60 3.70 -3.36 -9.42
N ILE A 61 3.79 -4.67 -9.15
CA ILE A 61 3.09 -5.68 -9.96
C ILE A 61 1.59 -5.39 -9.94
N TRP A 62 0.99 -5.16 -8.77
CA TRP A 62 -0.42 -4.80 -8.65
C TRP A 62 -0.75 -3.50 -9.40
N ILE A 63 0.06 -2.43 -9.24
CA ILE A 63 -0.13 -1.15 -9.93
C ILE A 63 -0.12 -1.35 -11.46
N MET A 64 0.82 -2.14 -11.96
CA MET A 64 0.91 -2.44 -13.40
C MET A 64 -0.29 -3.25 -13.89
N LEU A 65 -0.73 -4.28 -13.17
CA LEU A 65 -1.91 -5.07 -13.50
C LEU A 65 -3.17 -4.20 -13.54
N ASN A 66 -3.30 -3.24 -12.63
CA ASN A 66 -4.42 -2.31 -12.60
C ASN A 66 -4.41 -1.40 -13.85
N GLY A 67 -3.25 -0.87 -14.24
CA GLY A 67 -3.09 -0.10 -15.47
C GLY A 67 -3.38 -0.91 -16.74
N LEU A 68 -2.96 -2.18 -16.76
CA LEU A 68 -3.23 -3.08 -17.90
C LEU A 68 -4.72 -3.39 -18.06
N LEU A 69 -5.47 -3.52 -16.95
CA LEU A 69 -6.90 -3.81 -17.01
C LEU A 69 -7.74 -2.56 -17.30
N ALA A 70 -7.50 -1.46 -16.56
CA ALA A 70 -8.33 -0.26 -16.60
C ALA A 70 -7.77 0.86 -17.50
N GLY A 71 -6.61 0.63 -18.12
CA GLY A 71 -5.91 1.59 -18.98
C GLY A 71 -4.94 2.50 -18.20
N PHE A 72 -3.82 2.84 -18.84
CA PHE A 72 -2.82 3.77 -18.33
C PHE A 72 -3.26 5.21 -18.63
N ALA A 73 -4.16 5.75 -17.79
CA ALA A 73 -4.65 7.12 -17.90
C ALA A 73 -4.11 7.99 -16.74
N THR A 74 -4.56 9.24 -16.65
CA THR A 74 -4.11 10.21 -15.64
C THR A 74 -4.28 9.71 -14.21
N TRP A 75 -5.37 8.99 -13.92
CA TRP A 75 -5.64 8.39 -12.61
C TRP A 75 -4.56 7.41 -12.14
N TRP A 76 -3.83 6.78 -13.07
CA TRP A 76 -2.81 5.77 -12.74
C TRP A 76 -1.49 6.39 -12.27
N ILE A 77 -1.16 7.61 -12.73
CA ILE A 77 0.11 8.28 -12.43
C ILE A 77 0.32 8.48 -10.92
N PRO A 78 -0.66 9.00 -10.13
CA PRO A 78 -0.51 9.11 -8.68
C PRO A 78 -0.26 7.77 -7.98
N TYR A 79 -0.76 6.66 -8.49
CA TYR A 79 -0.54 5.34 -7.89
C TYR A 79 0.92 4.92 -7.85
N LEU A 80 1.76 5.46 -8.74
CA LEU A 80 3.19 5.19 -8.76
C LEU A 80 3.88 5.64 -7.46
N TYR A 81 3.35 6.63 -6.76
CA TYR A 81 3.98 7.13 -5.53
C TYR A 81 3.10 7.05 -4.28
N VAL A 82 1.79 7.20 -4.39
CA VAL A 82 0.90 7.25 -3.21
C VAL A 82 1.03 5.97 -2.36
N TRP A 83 1.11 4.80 -2.99
CA TRP A 83 1.29 3.53 -2.31
C TRP A 83 2.72 3.33 -1.78
N ALA A 84 3.71 3.91 -2.47
CA ALA A 84 5.08 3.94 -1.99
C ALA A 84 5.23 4.82 -0.74
N VAL A 85 4.39 5.85 -0.56
CA VAL A 85 4.32 6.64 0.69
C VAL A 85 3.92 5.75 1.86
N LEU A 86 2.88 4.92 1.74
CA LEU A 86 2.47 3.98 2.80
C LEU A 86 3.58 2.96 3.10
N TRP A 87 4.22 2.43 2.06
CA TRP A 87 5.41 1.58 2.21
C TRP A 87 6.51 2.32 2.99
N GLY A 88 6.84 3.55 2.61
CA GLY A 88 7.86 4.39 3.26
C GLY A 88 7.55 4.66 4.73
N MET A 89 6.31 5.09 5.04
CA MET A 89 5.85 5.27 6.42
C MET A 89 6.03 3.99 7.25
N THR A 90 5.68 2.84 6.68
CA THR A 90 5.85 1.53 7.34
C THR A 90 7.32 1.17 7.52
N MET A 91 8.18 1.52 6.57
CA MET A 91 9.63 1.29 6.65
C MET A 91 10.31 2.05 7.79
N LEU A 92 9.77 3.23 8.15
CA LEU A 92 10.25 4.05 9.27
C LEU A 92 9.89 3.47 10.64
N LEU A 93 8.92 2.55 10.71
CA LEU A 93 8.49 1.98 11.98
C LEU A 93 9.55 1.03 12.55
N PRO A 94 9.63 0.93 13.90
CA PRO A 94 10.51 -0.01 14.57
C PRO A 94 10.23 -1.46 14.14
N LYS A 95 11.30 -2.23 13.89
CA LYS A 95 11.19 -3.63 13.46
C LYS A 95 10.58 -4.55 14.53
N LYS A 96 10.67 -4.15 15.80
CA LYS A 96 10.14 -4.90 16.94
C LYS A 96 9.32 -3.95 17.80
N MET A 97 8.06 -4.31 18.02
CA MET A 97 7.14 -3.61 18.91
C MET A 97 6.35 -4.63 19.75
N PRO A 98 6.01 -4.32 21.01
CA PRO A 98 5.04 -5.11 21.76
C PRO A 98 3.71 -5.19 21.02
N LYS A 99 3.01 -6.33 21.12
CA LYS A 99 1.75 -6.57 20.39
C LYS A 99 0.76 -5.41 20.50
N PRO A 100 0.40 -4.87 21.69
CA PRO A 100 -0.59 -3.80 21.77
C PRO A 100 -0.13 -2.53 21.04
N VAL A 101 1.15 -2.18 21.15
CA VAL A 101 1.73 -1.02 20.46
C VAL A 101 1.72 -1.24 18.94
N ALA A 102 2.10 -2.43 18.47
CA ALA A 102 2.12 -2.77 17.06
C ALA A 102 0.73 -2.67 16.44
N VAL A 103 -0.31 -3.19 17.11
CA VAL A 103 -1.70 -3.09 16.64
C VAL A 103 -2.11 -1.62 16.47
N VAL A 104 -1.89 -0.80 17.50
CA VAL A 104 -2.25 0.62 17.44
C VAL A 104 -1.48 1.35 16.34
N VAL A 105 -0.15 1.21 16.31
CA VAL A 105 0.70 1.94 15.35
C VAL A 105 0.39 1.54 13.91
N TYR A 106 0.27 0.24 13.61
CA TYR A 106 -0.01 -0.20 12.24
C TYR A 106 -1.40 0.23 11.77
N THR A 107 -2.41 0.11 12.65
CA THR A 107 -3.77 0.57 12.34
C THR A 107 -3.78 2.08 12.10
N THR A 108 -3.13 2.86 12.97
CA THR A 108 -3.07 4.32 12.83
C THR A 108 -2.38 4.74 11.52
N VAL A 109 -1.22 4.17 11.19
CA VAL A 109 -0.51 4.50 9.94
C VAL A 109 -1.37 4.18 8.72
N CYS A 110 -2.02 3.02 8.70
CA CYS A 110 -2.89 2.61 7.60
C CYS A 110 -4.11 3.53 7.47
N THR A 111 -4.74 3.88 8.60
CA THR A 111 -5.89 4.79 8.67
C THR A 111 -5.55 6.19 8.20
N LEU A 112 -4.45 6.76 8.71
CA LEU A 112 -3.99 8.09 8.32
C LEU A 112 -3.64 8.16 6.83
N HIS A 113 -3.00 7.14 6.27
CA HIS A 113 -2.76 7.09 4.84
C HIS A 113 -4.07 7.14 4.04
N GLY A 114 -5.11 6.41 4.47
CA GLY A 114 -6.43 6.47 3.84
C GLY A 114 -7.08 7.84 3.97
N LEU A 115 -7.00 8.48 5.14
CA LEU A 115 -7.56 9.80 5.40
C LEU A 115 -6.89 10.91 4.58
N PHE A 116 -5.60 10.78 4.31
CA PHE A 116 -4.82 11.74 3.53
C PHE A 116 -4.59 11.31 2.08
N PHE A 117 -5.33 10.29 1.61
CA PHE A 117 -5.13 9.75 0.26
C PHE A 117 -5.38 10.82 -0.81
N GLY A 118 -6.47 11.58 -0.71
CA GLY A 118 -6.79 12.67 -1.62
C GLY A 118 -5.74 13.78 -1.58
N VAL A 119 -5.21 14.11 -0.41
CA VAL A 119 -4.12 15.09 -0.25
C VAL A 119 -2.84 14.62 -0.96
N LEU A 120 -2.51 13.34 -0.85
CA LEU A 120 -1.36 12.76 -1.55
C LEU A 120 -1.58 12.69 -3.06
N TYR A 121 -2.81 12.48 -3.50
CA TYR A 121 -3.20 12.34 -4.90
C TYR A 121 -3.26 13.69 -5.62
N ALA A 122 -3.76 14.74 -4.94
CA ALA A 122 -4.08 16.04 -5.50
C ALA A 122 -2.94 16.76 -6.25
N PRO A 123 -1.67 16.69 -5.84
CA PRO A 123 -0.59 17.34 -6.59
C PRO A 123 -0.42 16.82 -8.02
N ALA A 124 -0.52 15.51 -8.22
CA ALA A 124 -0.46 14.94 -9.56
C ALA A 124 -1.72 15.29 -10.37
N GLU A 125 -2.89 15.23 -9.76
CA GLU A 125 -4.15 15.64 -10.40
C GLU A 125 -4.07 17.09 -10.87
N ALA A 126 -3.64 18.02 -10.01
CA ALA A 126 -3.51 19.42 -10.34
C ALA A 126 -2.53 19.65 -11.51
N LEU A 127 -1.38 18.97 -11.52
CA LEU A 127 -0.39 19.07 -12.60
C LEU A 127 -0.94 18.52 -13.94
N LEU A 128 -1.71 17.43 -13.89
CA LEU A 128 -2.22 16.77 -15.10
C LEU A 128 -3.45 17.48 -15.69
N THR A 129 -4.25 18.12 -14.84
CA THR A 129 -5.50 18.79 -15.25
C THR A 129 -5.39 20.31 -15.34
N GLY A 130 -4.23 20.90 -14.95
CA GLY A 130 -3.99 22.33 -14.98
C GLY A 130 -4.72 23.11 -13.87
N LEU A 131 -5.05 22.47 -12.74
CA LEU A 131 -5.64 23.17 -11.60
C LEU A 131 -4.60 24.08 -10.95
N ASP A 132 -5.03 25.30 -10.60
CA ASP A 132 -4.27 26.15 -9.71
C ASP A 132 -4.35 25.67 -8.25
N PHE A 133 -3.68 26.38 -7.34
CA PHE A 133 -3.66 26.00 -5.92
C PHE A 133 -5.07 25.98 -5.30
N ASN A 134 -5.92 26.96 -5.63
CA ASN A 134 -7.29 27.02 -5.11
C ASN A 134 -8.15 25.88 -5.69
N GLY A 135 -8.00 25.59 -6.99
CA GLY A 135 -8.64 24.46 -7.64
C GLY A 135 -8.23 23.12 -7.02
N MET A 136 -6.95 22.95 -6.71
CA MET A 136 -6.45 21.76 -6.00
C MET A 136 -7.08 21.62 -4.60
N LEU A 137 -7.18 22.71 -3.83
CA LEU A 137 -7.84 22.67 -2.52
C LEU A 137 -9.32 22.36 -2.63
N ALA A 138 -10.02 22.92 -3.61
CA ALA A 138 -11.43 22.61 -3.88
C ALA A 138 -11.60 21.13 -4.27
N TRP A 139 -10.70 20.56 -5.06
CA TRP A 139 -10.68 19.14 -5.43
C TRP A 139 -10.52 18.25 -4.19
N ILE A 140 -9.55 18.55 -3.30
CA ILE A 140 -9.37 17.84 -2.03
C ILE A 140 -10.65 17.91 -1.19
N ALA A 141 -11.23 19.10 -1.03
CA ALA A 141 -12.44 19.28 -0.22
C ALA A 141 -13.63 18.48 -0.78
N SER A 142 -13.81 18.45 -2.10
CA SER A 142 -14.89 17.68 -2.74
C SER A 142 -14.71 16.16 -2.59
N GLY A 143 -13.47 15.68 -2.59
CA GLY A 143 -13.12 14.27 -2.43
C GLY A 143 -13.07 13.77 -0.99
N PHE A 144 -13.13 14.66 0.01
CA PHE A 144 -12.86 14.32 1.41
C PHE A 144 -13.78 13.24 1.99
N VAL A 145 -15.02 13.16 1.53
CA VAL A 145 -15.95 12.08 1.95
C VAL A 145 -15.41 10.70 1.57
N PHE A 146 -14.76 10.58 0.42
CA PHE A 146 -14.14 9.32 -0.03
C PHE A 146 -12.89 8.99 0.78
N ASP A 147 -12.15 10.01 1.23
CA ASP A 147 -11.00 9.81 2.13
C ASP A 147 -11.46 9.32 3.51
N ILE A 148 -12.57 9.81 4.04
CA ILE A 148 -13.19 9.29 5.26
C ILE A 148 -13.58 7.81 5.08
N MET A 149 -14.22 7.45 3.98
CA MET A 149 -14.59 6.05 3.70
C MET A 149 -13.34 5.16 3.62
N HIS A 150 -12.30 5.65 2.96
CA HIS A 150 -11.01 4.96 2.85
C HIS A 150 -10.36 4.79 4.24
N ALA A 151 -10.39 5.83 5.08
CA ALA A 151 -9.87 5.77 6.45
C ALA A 151 -10.63 4.75 7.31
N VAL A 152 -11.95 4.71 7.23
CA VAL A 152 -12.79 3.74 7.96
C VAL A 152 -12.49 2.31 7.51
N GLY A 153 -12.41 2.07 6.20
CA GLY A 153 -12.03 0.77 5.64
C GLY A 153 -10.62 0.34 6.07
N ASN A 154 -9.66 1.26 6.03
CA ASN A 154 -8.29 1.02 6.46
C ASN A 154 -8.18 0.82 7.99
N PHE A 155 -9.01 1.49 8.80
CA PHE A 155 -9.09 1.25 10.23
C PHE A 155 -9.55 -0.18 10.52
N ALA A 156 -10.66 -0.61 9.93
CA ALA A 156 -11.21 -1.95 10.11
C ALA A 156 -10.20 -3.03 9.64
N ALA A 157 -9.65 -2.88 8.45
CA ALA A 157 -8.61 -3.78 7.93
C ALA A 157 -7.32 -3.72 8.76
N GLY A 158 -6.97 -2.54 9.26
CA GLY A 158 -5.77 -2.27 10.06
C GLY A 158 -5.64 -3.11 11.31
N LEU A 159 -6.75 -3.45 11.96
CA LEU A 159 -6.78 -4.33 13.13
C LEU A 159 -6.24 -5.73 12.82
N LEU A 160 -6.28 -6.16 11.56
CA LEU A 160 -5.77 -7.44 11.10
C LEU A 160 -4.29 -7.40 10.69
N ILE A 161 -3.65 -6.23 10.62
CA ILE A 161 -2.25 -6.11 10.17
C ILE A 161 -1.32 -6.92 11.05
N TRP A 162 -1.47 -6.83 12.37
CA TRP A 162 -0.56 -7.54 13.28
C TRP A 162 -0.63 -9.07 13.11
N PRO A 163 -1.80 -9.74 13.22
CA PRO A 163 -1.88 -11.18 13.05
C PRO A 163 -1.45 -11.63 11.64
N MET A 164 -1.82 -10.89 10.60
CA MET A 164 -1.42 -11.20 9.23
C MET A 164 0.10 -11.05 9.02
N SER A 165 0.71 -10.06 9.66
CA SER A 165 2.18 -9.90 9.63
C SER A 165 2.89 -11.05 10.31
N GLN A 166 2.37 -11.57 11.45
CA GLN A 166 2.95 -12.75 12.11
C GLN A 166 2.84 -13.99 11.24
N LEU A 167 1.69 -14.19 10.59
CA LEU A 167 1.51 -15.29 9.63
C LEU A 167 2.50 -15.16 8.47
N MET A 168 2.61 -13.98 7.85
CA MET A 168 3.52 -13.75 6.72
C MET A 168 4.99 -13.98 7.11
N LEU A 169 5.40 -13.53 8.30
CA LEU A 169 6.74 -13.77 8.83
C LEU A 169 7.00 -15.26 9.10
N LYS A 170 6.00 -16.01 9.56
CA LYS A 170 6.08 -17.46 9.74
C LYS A 170 6.26 -18.16 8.38
N LEU A 171 5.44 -17.83 7.40
CA LEU A 171 5.53 -18.37 6.04
C LEU A 171 6.88 -18.04 5.40
N LYS A 172 7.33 -16.79 5.50
CA LYS A 172 8.65 -16.37 5.02
C LYS A 172 9.78 -17.25 5.58
N ARG A 173 9.76 -17.53 6.88
CA ARG A 173 10.76 -18.40 7.51
C ARG A 173 10.65 -19.85 7.05
N MET A 174 9.42 -20.39 6.95
CA MET A 174 9.15 -21.76 6.54
C MET A 174 9.63 -22.04 5.11
N TYR A 175 9.40 -21.09 4.21
CA TYR A 175 9.78 -21.21 2.80
C TYR A 175 11.12 -20.58 2.44
N ARG A 176 11.89 -20.08 3.44
CA ARG A 176 13.22 -19.49 3.26
C ARG A 176 13.25 -18.38 2.20
N LEU A 177 12.28 -17.45 2.28
CA LEU A 177 12.15 -16.29 1.38
C LEU A 177 12.98 -15.10 1.88
#